data_7831c30ffc86a382361929a026941139
#
_entry.id   7831c30ffc86a382361929a026941139
#
_cell.length_a   1.000
_cell.length_b   1.000
_cell.length_c   1.000
_cell.angle_alpha   90.00
_cell.angle_beta   90.00
_cell.angle_gamma   90.00
#
_symmetry.space_group_name_H-M   'P 1'
#
loop_
_entity.id
_entity.type
_entity.pdbx_description
1 polymer ?
#
loop_
_entity_poly.entity_id
_entity_poly.type
_entity_poly.pdbx_seq_one_letter_code
_entity_poly.pdbx_strand_id
1 'polypeptide(L)'
;MSEQATNLKRSVMRDLLRFAVDPGIISLAGGLPASEYLPVAELGDCLQTVLTRDGARALQYSPMIGTLRSWIADYMSARGVLCTAEEVFITNGNQHGLAILSRLLLDPGEPAVIEEVTFTGIQQVTVGRGATVRSVPTDLDSGVDVEALEAAFRTAPRPRLAVLVTDFHNPLGVSISREKRSRVAKLAAEYGVPIIEDDPYAPLRFRGDPVPPIKAYDEAGMVFYLGSFSKMLAPALRLGWIVARADLLPKITTLRESFDLESSTLFQRAVTEFLERGLLDEHLERIGAAHRERCDALLVALKEHLGGIGRWSKPDGGVFVWLSLPRQLDTAAMFRDAIERQVAFIPGAVFSIDGSTKNAMRLNFSNVRPDALRRGVERLSEVIHSAL
;
A
#
# COMPACT_ATOMS: atom_id res chain seq x y z
N MET A 1 24.46 -11.92 16.15
CA MET A 1 23.17 -11.65 15.48
C MET A 1 22.99 -12.69 14.39
N SER A 2 21.74 -13.06 14.05
CA SER A 2 21.49 -13.91 12.88
C SER A 2 21.85 -13.19 11.59
N GLU A 3 22.16 -13.94 10.54
CA GLU A 3 22.41 -13.37 9.20
C GLU A 3 21.23 -12.52 8.70
N GLN A 4 20.01 -13.00 8.91
CA GLN A 4 18.80 -12.25 8.59
C GLN A 4 18.74 -10.89 9.32
N ALA A 5 19.04 -10.84 10.63
CA ALA A 5 19.04 -9.59 11.38
C ALA A 5 20.14 -8.62 10.95
N THR A 6 21.26 -9.15 10.45
CA THR A 6 22.38 -8.36 9.92
C THR A 6 22.02 -7.75 8.56
N ASN A 7 21.27 -8.49 7.73
CA ASN A 7 20.88 -8.06 6.38
C ASN A 7 19.65 -7.13 6.36
N LEU A 8 18.83 -7.13 7.44
CA LEU A 8 17.70 -6.22 7.55
C LEU A 8 18.17 -4.77 7.68
N LYS A 9 17.86 -3.97 6.65
CA LYS A 9 18.10 -2.52 6.67
C LYS A 9 16.97 -1.81 7.40
N ARG A 10 17.32 -0.83 8.23
CA ARG A 10 16.34 0.08 8.83
C ARG A 10 15.63 0.86 7.72
N SER A 11 14.32 1.05 7.87
CA SER A 11 13.55 1.85 6.92
C SER A 11 13.98 3.32 7.00
N VAL A 12 14.67 3.82 5.98
CA VAL A 12 15.02 5.25 5.81
C VAL A 12 13.76 6.11 5.86
N MET A 13 12.64 5.60 5.36
CA MET A 13 11.35 6.28 5.42
C MET A 13 10.94 6.64 6.85
N ARG A 14 11.20 5.75 7.84
CA ARG A 14 10.88 6.03 9.25
C ARG A 14 11.71 7.19 9.81
N ASP A 15 12.95 7.32 9.40
CA ASP A 15 13.82 8.43 9.83
C ASP A 15 13.38 9.75 9.20
N LEU A 16 12.89 9.72 7.96
CA LEU A 16 12.36 10.89 7.26
C LEU A 16 10.97 11.31 7.80
N LEU A 17 10.17 10.38 8.32
CA LEU A 17 8.85 10.69 8.90
C LEU A 17 8.90 11.63 10.10
N ARG A 18 10.05 11.77 10.80
CA ARG A 18 10.21 12.76 11.87
C ARG A 18 9.96 14.19 11.39
N PHE A 19 10.29 14.49 10.12
CA PHE A 19 10.01 15.78 9.49
C PHE A 19 8.55 15.95 9.07
N ALA A 20 7.79 14.85 9.00
CA ALA A 20 6.38 14.89 8.65
C ALA A 20 5.48 15.38 9.80
N VAL A 21 5.98 15.38 11.02
CA VAL A 21 5.25 15.80 12.24
C VAL A 21 5.71 17.16 12.75
N ASP A 22 6.70 17.78 12.14
CA ASP A 22 7.15 19.14 12.48
C ASP A 22 6.14 20.17 11.94
N PRO A 23 5.48 20.97 12.80
CA PRO A 23 4.45 21.93 12.38
C PRO A 23 5.01 23.08 11.52
N GLY A 24 6.32 23.31 11.54
CA GLY A 24 7.01 24.31 10.70
C GLY A 24 7.24 23.84 9.27
N ILE A 25 7.08 22.54 8.98
CA ILE A 25 7.39 21.94 7.68
C ILE A 25 6.11 21.54 6.96
N ILE A 26 5.97 21.96 5.71
CA ILE A 26 4.91 21.45 4.82
C ILE A 26 5.32 20.04 4.37
N SER A 27 4.70 19.03 4.96
CA SER A 27 5.10 17.65 4.71
C SER A 27 4.35 17.01 3.55
N LEU A 28 5.01 16.91 2.40
CA LEU A 28 4.60 16.07 1.27
C LEU A 28 5.20 14.66 1.37
N ALA A 29 5.82 14.31 2.51
CA ALA A 29 6.54 13.04 2.70
C ALA A 29 5.66 11.91 3.23
N GLY A 30 4.75 12.19 4.16
CA GLY A 30 3.95 11.19 4.86
C GLY A 30 3.03 10.39 3.93
N GLY A 31 2.64 9.19 4.35
CA GLY A 31 1.58 8.40 3.72
C GLY A 31 0.43 8.19 4.68
N LEU A 32 0.17 9.20 5.53
CA LEU A 32 -0.84 9.16 6.58
C LEU A 32 -2.18 9.69 6.05
N PRO A 33 -3.32 9.09 6.45
CA PRO A 33 -4.62 9.71 6.28
C PRO A 33 -4.69 11.06 6.98
N ALA A 34 -5.46 11.99 6.45
CA ALA A 34 -5.70 13.27 7.07
C ALA A 34 -6.44 13.10 8.40
N SER A 35 -5.89 13.68 9.48
CA SER A 35 -6.40 13.48 10.84
C SER A 35 -7.84 13.95 11.00
N GLU A 36 -8.24 15.00 10.27
CA GLU A 36 -9.60 15.56 10.29
C GLU A 36 -10.66 14.67 9.66
N TYR A 37 -10.26 13.64 8.91
CA TYR A 37 -11.17 12.64 8.31
C TYR A 37 -11.17 11.32 9.04
N LEU A 38 -10.38 11.15 10.11
CA LEU A 38 -10.47 9.93 10.92
C LEU A 38 -11.82 9.92 11.69
N PRO A 39 -12.59 8.81 11.64
CA PRO A 39 -13.93 8.74 12.22
C PRO A 39 -13.86 8.50 13.73
N VAL A 40 -13.36 9.49 14.48
CA VAL A 40 -13.04 9.38 15.92
C VAL A 40 -14.31 9.17 16.75
N ALA A 41 -15.36 9.96 16.49
CA ALA A 41 -16.62 9.87 17.22
C ALA A 41 -17.32 8.54 16.93
N GLU A 42 -17.45 8.18 15.65
CA GLU A 42 -18.13 6.97 15.19
C GLU A 42 -17.44 5.71 15.71
N LEU A 43 -16.10 5.66 15.67
CA LEU A 43 -15.33 4.53 16.24
C LEU A 43 -15.42 4.51 17.78
N GLY A 44 -15.45 5.65 18.43
CA GLY A 44 -15.66 5.76 19.87
C GLY A 44 -17.01 5.14 20.30
N ASP A 45 -18.08 5.48 19.59
CA ASP A 45 -19.41 4.95 19.82
C ASP A 45 -19.50 3.43 19.55
N CYS A 46 -18.85 2.98 18.48
CA CYS A 46 -18.77 1.54 18.17
C CYS A 46 -18.04 0.77 19.27
N LEU A 47 -16.90 1.27 19.75
CA LEU A 47 -16.16 0.67 20.87
C LEU A 47 -16.99 0.63 22.15
N GLN A 48 -17.67 1.72 22.50
CA GLN A 48 -18.54 1.77 23.67
C GLN A 48 -19.69 0.75 23.56
N THR A 49 -20.32 0.65 22.40
CA THR A 49 -21.38 -0.34 22.11
C THR A 49 -20.86 -1.76 22.30
N VAL A 50 -19.72 -2.09 21.73
CA VAL A 50 -19.07 -3.42 21.85
C VAL A 50 -18.78 -3.75 23.31
N LEU A 51 -18.17 -2.83 24.05
CA LEU A 51 -17.85 -3.04 25.47
C LEU A 51 -19.11 -3.22 26.34
N THR A 52 -20.17 -2.46 26.05
CA THR A 52 -21.42 -2.56 26.77
C THR A 52 -22.16 -3.86 26.47
N ARG A 53 -22.22 -4.28 25.20
CA ARG A 53 -22.92 -5.48 24.75
C ARG A 53 -22.19 -6.78 25.14
N ASP A 54 -20.88 -6.82 24.90
CA ASP A 54 -20.10 -8.06 25.00
C ASP A 54 -19.34 -8.18 26.33
N GLY A 55 -19.20 -7.08 27.09
CA GLY A 55 -18.55 -7.06 28.40
C GLY A 55 -17.14 -7.66 28.38
N ALA A 56 -16.82 -8.50 29.36
CA ALA A 56 -15.52 -9.14 29.49
C ALA A 56 -15.12 -9.98 28.26
N ARG A 57 -16.08 -10.48 27.47
CA ARG A 57 -15.79 -11.26 26.26
C ARG A 57 -15.12 -10.42 25.18
N ALA A 58 -15.38 -9.10 25.12
CA ALA A 58 -14.72 -8.21 24.18
C ALA A 58 -13.23 -8.04 24.46
N LEU A 59 -12.80 -8.31 25.70
CA LEU A 59 -11.42 -8.14 26.18
C LEU A 59 -10.65 -9.46 26.31
N GLN A 60 -11.30 -10.59 26.01
CA GLN A 60 -10.68 -11.92 26.11
C GLN A 60 -10.17 -12.39 24.75
N TYR A 61 -9.25 -13.35 24.77
CA TYR A 61 -8.87 -14.10 23.58
C TYR A 61 -10.09 -14.71 22.89
N SER A 62 -10.12 -14.63 21.59
CA SER A 62 -11.25 -15.12 20.79
C SER A 62 -10.78 -15.44 19.38
N PRO A 63 -11.32 -16.45 18.71
CA PRO A 63 -11.08 -16.65 17.28
C PRO A 63 -11.44 -15.39 16.46
N MET A 64 -10.91 -15.30 15.24
CA MET A 64 -11.26 -14.24 14.28
C MET A 64 -12.78 -14.09 14.17
N ILE A 65 -13.26 -12.84 14.15
CA ILE A 65 -14.70 -12.53 14.16
C ILE A 65 -15.33 -12.95 12.83
N GLY A 66 -16.25 -13.92 12.89
CA GLY A 66 -16.89 -14.50 11.71
C GLY A 66 -17.69 -13.48 10.91
N THR A 67 -18.44 -12.58 11.56
CA THR A 67 -19.20 -11.51 10.90
C THR A 67 -18.30 -10.54 10.12
N LEU A 68 -17.09 -10.22 10.63
CA LEU A 68 -16.12 -9.42 9.89
C LEU A 68 -15.62 -10.16 8.65
N ARG A 69 -15.35 -11.47 8.76
CA ARG A 69 -14.92 -12.29 7.62
C ARG A 69 -16.02 -12.38 6.56
N SER A 70 -17.28 -12.55 6.96
CA SER A 70 -18.42 -12.56 6.04
C SER A 70 -18.57 -11.22 5.33
N TRP A 71 -18.49 -10.10 6.06
CA TRP A 71 -18.54 -8.78 5.45
C TRP A 71 -17.41 -8.57 4.43
N ILE A 72 -16.20 -9.01 4.75
CA ILE A 72 -15.07 -8.93 3.81
C ILE A 72 -15.32 -9.78 2.57
N ALA A 73 -15.87 -10.99 2.71
CA ALA A 73 -16.22 -11.83 1.57
C ALA A 73 -17.26 -11.16 0.66
N ASP A 74 -18.29 -10.53 1.22
CA ASP A 74 -19.30 -9.78 0.48
C ASP A 74 -18.69 -8.56 -0.21
N TYR A 75 -17.84 -7.80 0.49
CA TYR A 75 -17.08 -6.67 -0.06
C TYR A 75 -16.20 -7.10 -1.25
N MET A 76 -15.51 -8.23 -1.14
CA MET A 76 -14.67 -8.77 -2.21
C MET A 76 -15.52 -9.28 -3.38
N SER A 77 -16.67 -9.90 -3.10
CA SER A 77 -17.61 -10.35 -4.14
C SER A 77 -18.17 -9.19 -4.95
N ALA A 78 -18.49 -8.06 -4.31
CA ALA A 78 -18.89 -6.83 -5.01
C ALA A 78 -17.79 -6.26 -5.92
N ARG A 79 -16.53 -6.62 -5.68
CA ARG A 79 -15.37 -6.26 -6.52
C ARG A 79 -15.01 -7.35 -7.54
N GLY A 80 -15.82 -8.39 -7.69
CA GLY A 80 -15.64 -9.48 -8.64
C GLY A 80 -14.78 -10.65 -8.14
N VAL A 81 -14.40 -10.68 -6.86
CA VAL A 81 -13.67 -11.81 -6.25
C VAL A 81 -14.65 -12.72 -5.53
N LEU A 82 -15.04 -13.80 -6.18
CA LEU A 82 -15.93 -14.80 -5.55
C LEU A 82 -15.14 -15.56 -4.48
N CYS A 83 -15.41 -15.24 -3.22
CA CYS A 83 -14.82 -15.92 -2.07
C CYS A 83 -15.82 -16.05 -0.92
N THR A 84 -15.55 -16.99 -0.03
CA THR A 84 -16.34 -17.23 1.19
C THR A 84 -15.60 -16.73 2.43
N ALA A 85 -16.30 -16.64 3.56
CA ALA A 85 -15.68 -16.27 4.83
C ALA A 85 -14.54 -17.23 5.25
N GLU A 86 -14.58 -18.50 4.83
CA GLU A 86 -13.55 -19.49 5.08
C GLU A 86 -12.25 -19.20 4.33
N GLU A 87 -12.29 -18.41 3.26
CA GLU A 87 -11.13 -18.00 2.46
C GLU A 87 -10.54 -16.66 2.93
N VAL A 88 -11.17 -16.01 3.92
CA VAL A 88 -10.71 -14.74 4.48
C VAL A 88 -9.94 -14.98 5.78
N PHE A 89 -8.73 -14.44 5.89
CA PHE A 89 -7.88 -14.48 7.08
C PHE A 89 -7.56 -13.06 7.56
N ILE A 90 -7.91 -12.74 8.82
CA ILE A 90 -7.66 -11.41 9.40
C ILE A 90 -6.20 -11.26 9.84
N THR A 91 -5.57 -10.15 9.48
CA THR A 91 -4.18 -9.83 9.79
C THR A 91 -4.04 -8.53 10.58
N ASN A 92 -2.85 -8.28 11.14
CA ASN A 92 -2.48 -6.99 11.75
C ASN A 92 -2.05 -5.95 10.68
N GLY A 93 -2.88 -5.81 9.62
CA GLY A 93 -2.63 -4.97 8.44
C GLY A 93 -1.77 -5.68 7.39
N ASN A 94 -1.62 -5.04 6.19
CA ASN A 94 -0.97 -5.66 5.04
C ASN A 94 0.50 -6.04 5.29
N GLN A 95 1.27 -5.26 6.06
CA GLN A 95 2.65 -5.63 6.38
C GLN A 95 2.75 -7.00 7.09
N HIS A 96 1.78 -7.32 7.95
CA HIS A 96 1.70 -8.63 8.59
C HIS A 96 1.29 -9.71 7.57
N GLY A 97 0.32 -9.43 6.72
CA GLY A 97 -0.06 -10.34 5.62
C GLY A 97 1.10 -10.63 4.66
N LEU A 98 1.84 -9.60 4.25
CA LEU A 98 3.06 -9.73 3.46
C LEU A 98 4.10 -10.64 4.15
N ALA A 99 4.32 -10.44 5.46
CA ALA A 99 5.27 -11.23 6.24
C ALA A 99 4.85 -12.71 6.35
N ILE A 100 3.57 -12.99 6.55
CA ILE A 100 3.03 -14.36 6.60
C ILE A 100 3.18 -15.03 5.24
N LEU A 101 2.70 -14.38 4.16
CA LEU A 101 2.71 -14.96 2.82
C LEU A 101 4.12 -15.14 2.28
N SER A 102 5.04 -14.21 2.53
CA SER A 102 6.44 -14.42 2.15
C SER A 102 7.10 -15.57 2.90
N ARG A 103 6.70 -15.86 4.15
CA ARG A 103 7.15 -17.07 4.86
C ARG A 103 6.48 -18.35 4.35
N LEU A 104 5.26 -18.25 3.88
CA LEU A 104 4.55 -19.39 3.31
C LEU A 104 5.17 -19.84 1.98
N LEU A 105 5.63 -18.88 1.17
CA LEU A 105 5.96 -19.11 -0.25
C LEU A 105 7.46 -19.05 -0.58
N LEU A 106 8.30 -18.50 0.31
CA LEU A 106 9.68 -18.15 -0.02
C LEU A 106 10.67 -18.62 1.05
N ASP A 107 11.63 -19.43 0.66
CA ASP A 107 12.80 -19.75 1.46
C ASP A 107 14.00 -18.83 1.16
N PRO A 108 14.96 -18.68 2.09
CA PRO A 108 16.18 -17.92 1.84
C PRO A 108 16.94 -18.40 0.61
N GLY A 109 17.40 -17.49 -0.25
CA GLY A 109 18.10 -17.77 -1.50
C GLY A 109 17.18 -17.98 -2.70
N GLU A 110 15.89 -18.23 -2.49
CA GLU A 110 14.97 -18.43 -3.61
C GLU A 110 14.62 -17.11 -4.32
N PRO A 111 14.33 -17.16 -5.65
CA PRO A 111 14.01 -15.95 -6.39
C PRO A 111 12.59 -15.46 -6.15
N ALA A 112 12.46 -14.15 -5.98
CA ALA A 112 11.20 -13.42 -5.92
C ALA A 112 11.18 -12.31 -6.96
N VAL A 113 9.99 -11.96 -7.48
CA VAL A 113 9.79 -10.81 -8.38
C VAL A 113 9.06 -9.71 -7.63
N ILE A 114 9.55 -8.47 -7.75
CA ILE A 114 8.87 -7.27 -7.27
C ILE A 114 8.99 -6.15 -8.30
N GLU A 115 8.20 -5.11 -8.15
CA GLU A 115 8.32 -3.91 -8.97
C GLU A 115 9.63 -3.17 -8.65
N GLU A 116 10.28 -2.58 -9.67
CA GLU A 116 11.58 -1.91 -9.57
C GLU A 116 11.58 -0.77 -8.55
N VAL A 117 10.48 -0.02 -8.56
CA VAL A 117 10.21 1.04 -7.59
C VAL A 117 8.97 0.62 -6.81
N THR A 118 9.12 0.24 -5.55
CA THR A 118 8.04 -0.36 -4.76
C THR A 118 8.07 0.05 -3.28
N PHE A 119 6.99 -0.27 -2.59
CA PHE A 119 6.87 -0.01 -1.15
C PHE A 119 7.97 -0.72 -0.35
N THR A 120 8.62 0.03 0.53
CA THR A 120 9.75 -0.49 1.35
C THR A 120 9.37 -1.69 2.22
N GLY A 121 8.11 -1.85 2.58
CA GLY A 121 7.62 -3.04 3.29
C GLY A 121 7.70 -4.32 2.45
N ILE A 122 7.51 -4.23 1.14
CA ILE A 122 7.70 -5.35 0.20
C ILE A 122 9.18 -5.72 0.13
N GLN A 123 10.08 -4.73 0.05
CA GLN A 123 11.53 -4.97 0.11
C GLN A 123 11.93 -5.67 1.41
N GLN A 124 11.37 -5.28 2.56
CA GLN A 124 11.67 -5.88 3.85
C GLN A 124 11.25 -7.35 3.94
N VAL A 125 10.13 -7.74 3.34
CA VAL A 125 9.64 -9.13 3.41
C VAL A 125 10.24 -10.04 2.33
N THR A 126 10.86 -9.48 1.30
CA THR A 126 11.56 -10.23 0.24
C THR A 126 13.06 -10.21 0.46
N VAL A 127 13.74 -9.09 0.26
CA VAL A 127 15.19 -8.93 0.51
C VAL A 127 15.55 -9.27 1.95
N GLY A 128 14.76 -8.81 2.92
CA GLY A 128 14.97 -9.11 4.35
C GLY A 128 14.84 -10.58 4.70
N ARG A 129 14.19 -11.41 3.86
CA ARG A 129 14.17 -12.87 3.98
C ARG A 129 15.38 -13.55 3.31
N GLY A 130 16.24 -12.78 2.66
CA GLY A 130 17.37 -13.33 1.91
C GLY A 130 16.98 -13.82 0.51
N ALA A 131 15.87 -13.38 -0.06
CA ALA A 131 15.47 -13.71 -1.41
C ALA A 131 16.45 -13.13 -2.44
N THR A 132 16.63 -13.83 -3.54
CA THR A 132 17.23 -13.28 -4.77
C THR A 132 16.15 -12.52 -5.53
N VAL A 133 16.16 -11.18 -5.44
CA VAL A 133 15.10 -10.37 -6.02
C VAL A 133 15.39 -10.03 -7.47
N ARG A 134 14.38 -10.22 -8.34
CA ARG A 134 14.32 -9.71 -9.71
C ARG A 134 13.30 -8.58 -9.75
N SER A 135 13.70 -7.41 -10.22
CA SER A 135 12.80 -6.28 -10.37
C SER A 135 12.23 -6.20 -11.78
N VAL A 136 10.98 -5.74 -11.88
CA VAL A 136 10.29 -5.48 -13.14
C VAL A 136 9.85 -4.02 -13.20
N PRO A 137 9.95 -3.36 -14.37
CA PRO A 137 9.54 -1.97 -14.53
C PRO A 137 8.06 -1.78 -14.28
N THR A 138 7.68 -0.56 -13.88
CA THR A 138 6.29 -0.12 -13.75
C THR A 138 6.10 1.17 -14.54
N ASP A 139 5.21 1.13 -15.52
CA ASP A 139 4.82 2.29 -16.33
C ASP A 139 3.89 3.23 -15.54
N LEU A 140 4.11 4.55 -15.67
CA LEU A 140 3.34 5.54 -14.91
C LEU A 140 1.90 5.76 -15.44
N ASP A 141 1.53 5.18 -16.56
CA ASP A 141 0.20 5.32 -17.15
C ASP A 141 -0.66 4.05 -17.00
N SER A 142 -0.02 2.86 -16.95
CA SER A 142 -0.75 1.56 -16.99
C SER A 142 -0.28 0.49 -16.00
N GLY A 143 0.67 0.81 -15.11
CA GLY A 143 1.18 -0.11 -14.08
C GLY A 143 2.27 -1.05 -14.59
N VAL A 144 2.43 -2.20 -13.94
CA VAL A 144 3.53 -3.16 -14.19
C VAL A 144 3.73 -3.50 -15.66
N ASP A 145 5.00 -3.62 -16.09
CA ASP A 145 5.37 -4.14 -17.41
C ASP A 145 5.15 -5.67 -17.42
N VAL A 146 4.12 -6.10 -18.15
CA VAL A 146 3.68 -7.51 -18.17
C VAL A 146 4.64 -8.38 -18.98
N GLU A 147 5.26 -7.85 -20.02
CA GLU A 147 6.26 -8.52 -20.83
C GLU A 147 7.54 -8.79 -20.02
N ALA A 148 8.00 -7.80 -19.26
CA ALA A 148 9.11 -7.95 -18.33
C ALA A 148 8.77 -8.93 -17.19
N LEU A 149 7.53 -8.91 -16.68
CA LEU A 149 7.04 -9.86 -15.69
C LEU A 149 7.05 -11.30 -16.24
N GLU A 150 6.56 -11.51 -17.45
CA GLU A 150 6.58 -12.82 -18.12
C GLU A 150 8.02 -13.31 -18.33
N ALA A 151 8.91 -12.44 -18.78
CA ALA A 151 10.33 -12.78 -18.94
C ALA A 151 10.97 -13.18 -17.59
N ALA A 152 10.63 -12.49 -16.51
CA ALA A 152 11.11 -12.84 -15.17
C ALA A 152 10.57 -14.21 -14.70
N PHE A 153 9.31 -14.55 -15.02
CA PHE A 153 8.71 -15.85 -14.70
C PHE A 153 9.32 -16.99 -15.50
N ARG A 154 9.73 -16.74 -16.73
CA ARG A 154 10.37 -17.72 -17.63
C ARG A 154 11.82 -18.02 -17.23
N THR A 155 12.50 -17.09 -16.58
CA THR A 155 13.93 -17.20 -16.25
C THR A 155 14.18 -18.21 -15.12
N ALA A 156 15.10 -19.17 -15.33
CA ALA A 156 15.52 -20.13 -14.31
C ALA A 156 16.52 -19.50 -13.30
N PRO A 157 16.50 -19.92 -12.02
CA PRO A 157 15.46 -20.71 -11.38
C PRO A 157 14.15 -19.91 -11.33
N ARG A 158 13.01 -20.62 -11.50
CA ARG A 158 11.69 -19.98 -11.53
C ARG A 158 11.38 -19.25 -10.21
N PRO A 159 10.81 -18.03 -10.24
CA PRO A 159 10.43 -17.34 -9.03
C PRO A 159 9.41 -18.11 -8.18
N ARG A 160 9.55 -18.02 -6.88
CA ARG A 160 8.64 -18.65 -5.91
C ARG A 160 7.44 -17.79 -5.60
N LEU A 161 7.55 -16.48 -5.83
CA LEU A 161 6.45 -15.52 -5.73
C LEU A 161 6.75 -14.25 -6.53
N ALA A 162 5.68 -13.52 -6.85
CA ALA A 162 5.74 -12.11 -7.23
C ALA A 162 4.89 -11.27 -6.29
N VAL A 163 5.30 -10.02 -6.01
CA VAL A 163 4.52 -9.06 -5.21
C VAL A 163 4.24 -7.84 -6.06
N LEU A 164 2.97 -7.49 -6.25
CA LEU A 164 2.52 -6.38 -7.09
C LEU A 164 1.56 -5.49 -6.30
N VAL A 165 1.67 -4.16 -6.49
CA VAL A 165 0.74 -3.19 -5.92
C VAL A 165 -0.26 -2.78 -7.01
N THR A 166 -1.53 -3.15 -6.84
CA THR A 166 -2.51 -3.13 -7.93
C THR A 166 -3.12 -1.77 -8.17
N ASP A 167 -3.58 -1.08 -7.13
CA ASP A 167 -4.24 0.22 -7.23
C ASP A 167 -3.44 1.31 -6.52
N PHE A 168 -3.32 2.46 -7.22
CA PHE A 168 -2.69 3.69 -6.69
C PHE A 168 -1.36 3.43 -6.01
N HIS A 169 -0.51 2.71 -6.71
CA HIS A 169 0.77 2.15 -6.29
C HIS A 169 1.59 3.09 -5.39
N ASN A 170 2.10 2.57 -4.29
CA ASN A 170 3.07 3.27 -3.45
C ASN A 170 4.50 2.88 -3.87
N PRO A 171 5.29 3.81 -4.48
CA PRO A 171 5.12 5.27 -4.43
C PRO A 171 4.51 5.94 -5.69
N LEU A 172 4.22 5.21 -6.75
CA LEU A 172 4.04 5.75 -8.10
C LEU A 172 2.68 6.42 -8.34
N GLY A 173 1.65 6.10 -7.53
CA GLY A 173 0.28 6.62 -7.71
C GLY A 173 -0.45 6.05 -8.95
N VAL A 174 0.09 5.04 -9.61
CA VAL A 174 -0.48 4.41 -10.80
C VAL A 174 -1.32 3.17 -10.43
N SER A 175 -2.29 2.81 -11.25
CA SER A 175 -3.03 1.55 -11.15
C SER A 175 -2.72 0.64 -12.34
N ILE A 176 -2.66 -0.68 -12.09
CA ILE A 176 -2.54 -1.69 -13.15
C ILE A 176 -3.84 -1.70 -13.96
N SER A 177 -3.76 -1.60 -15.29
CA SER A 177 -4.92 -1.60 -16.16
C SER A 177 -5.70 -2.93 -16.11
N ARG A 178 -6.99 -2.90 -16.46
CA ARG A 178 -7.85 -4.11 -16.46
C ARG A 178 -7.25 -5.24 -17.30
N GLU A 179 -6.75 -4.93 -18.48
CA GLU A 179 -6.16 -5.88 -19.42
C GLU A 179 -4.91 -6.53 -18.83
N LYS A 180 -4.05 -5.72 -18.22
CA LYS A 180 -2.84 -6.20 -17.54
C LYS A 180 -3.16 -7.11 -16.35
N ARG A 181 -4.20 -6.78 -15.53
CA ARG A 181 -4.62 -7.62 -14.40
C ARG A 181 -5.02 -9.02 -14.86
N SER A 182 -5.84 -9.11 -15.90
CA SER A 182 -6.25 -10.41 -16.49
C SER A 182 -5.04 -11.18 -17.02
N ARG A 183 -4.10 -10.50 -17.72
CA ARG A 183 -2.89 -11.13 -18.23
C ARG A 183 -1.97 -11.63 -17.11
N VAL A 184 -1.80 -10.84 -16.05
CA VAL A 184 -1.00 -11.19 -14.86
C VAL A 184 -1.54 -12.46 -14.19
N ALA A 185 -2.86 -12.58 -13.98
CA ALA A 185 -3.48 -13.79 -13.42
C ALA A 185 -3.22 -15.04 -14.30
N LYS A 186 -3.32 -14.89 -15.62
CA LYS A 186 -3.00 -15.98 -16.57
C LYS A 186 -1.54 -16.40 -16.50
N LEU A 187 -0.60 -15.45 -16.43
CA LEU A 187 0.82 -15.74 -16.27
C LEU A 187 1.12 -16.48 -14.97
N ALA A 188 0.46 -16.08 -13.86
CA ALA A 188 0.60 -16.78 -12.58
C ALA A 188 0.23 -18.26 -12.71
N ALA A 189 -0.89 -18.57 -13.36
CA ALA A 189 -1.34 -19.93 -13.62
C ALA A 189 -0.42 -20.68 -14.56
N GLU A 190 -0.04 -20.08 -15.70
CA GLU A 190 0.80 -20.68 -16.74
C GLU A 190 2.18 -21.08 -16.23
N TYR A 191 2.82 -20.19 -15.47
CA TYR A 191 4.17 -20.42 -14.94
C TYR A 191 4.17 -21.05 -13.54
N GLY A 192 3.01 -21.20 -12.89
CA GLY A 192 2.92 -21.71 -11.52
C GLY A 192 3.64 -20.79 -10.51
N VAL A 193 3.61 -19.47 -10.73
CA VAL A 193 4.23 -18.46 -9.84
C VAL A 193 3.14 -17.76 -9.04
N PRO A 194 3.05 -17.97 -7.72
CA PRO A 194 2.10 -17.26 -6.87
C PRO A 194 2.32 -15.75 -6.89
N ILE A 195 1.21 -15.00 -6.85
CA ILE A 195 1.23 -13.54 -6.77
C ILE A 195 0.64 -13.09 -5.44
N ILE A 196 1.34 -12.21 -4.74
CA ILE A 196 0.78 -11.42 -3.64
C ILE A 196 0.33 -10.10 -4.24
N GLU A 197 -0.98 -9.87 -4.26
CA GLU A 197 -1.62 -8.63 -4.68
C GLU A 197 -1.80 -7.72 -3.46
N ASP A 198 -0.96 -6.69 -3.31
CA ASP A 198 -1.04 -5.72 -2.21
C ASP A 198 -1.92 -4.53 -2.61
N ASP A 199 -3.14 -4.47 -2.09
CA ASP A 199 -4.16 -3.50 -2.50
C ASP A 199 -4.78 -2.71 -1.32
N PRO A 200 -3.99 -1.88 -0.63
CA PRO A 200 -4.50 -1.08 0.49
C PRO A 200 -5.22 0.19 0.06
N TYR A 201 -5.16 0.59 -1.22
CA TYR A 201 -5.61 1.90 -1.69
C TYR A 201 -6.85 1.87 -2.58
N ALA A 202 -7.30 0.73 -3.09
CA ALA A 202 -8.44 0.65 -4.00
C ALA A 202 -9.70 1.40 -3.51
N PRO A 203 -10.06 1.36 -2.20
CA PRO A 203 -11.21 2.11 -1.68
C PRO A 203 -11.08 3.63 -1.78
N LEU A 204 -9.88 4.14 -2.05
CA LEU A 204 -9.59 5.58 -2.16
C LEU A 204 -9.67 6.11 -3.59
N ARG A 205 -10.38 5.42 -4.48
CA ARG A 205 -10.67 5.90 -5.84
C ARG A 205 -11.63 7.08 -5.79
N PHE A 206 -11.28 8.18 -6.46
CA PHE A 206 -12.10 9.39 -6.55
C PHE A 206 -12.39 9.82 -8.00
N ARG A 207 -11.86 9.07 -8.99
CA ARG A 207 -12.16 9.25 -10.43
C ARG A 207 -12.22 7.90 -11.14
N GLY A 208 -13.03 7.86 -12.20
CA GLY A 208 -13.23 6.68 -13.02
C GLY A 208 -13.92 5.53 -12.29
N ASP A 209 -14.16 4.44 -13.00
CA ASP A 209 -14.84 3.27 -12.48
C ASP A 209 -13.87 2.34 -11.72
N PRO A 210 -14.33 1.61 -10.70
CA PRO A 210 -13.54 0.57 -10.04
C PRO A 210 -13.10 -0.50 -11.03
N VAL A 211 -11.84 -0.94 -10.89
CA VAL A 211 -11.29 -2.05 -11.68
C VAL A 211 -11.21 -3.28 -10.77
N PRO A 212 -11.75 -4.44 -11.17
CA PRO A 212 -11.62 -5.67 -10.42
C PRO A 212 -10.13 -5.98 -10.13
N PRO A 213 -9.78 -6.48 -8.93
CA PRO A 213 -8.40 -6.84 -8.61
C PRO A 213 -7.88 -8.00 -9.48
N ILE A 214 -6.57 -8.26 -9.46
CA ILE A 214 -5.97 -9.42 -10.17
C ILE A 214 -6.63 -10.72 -9.71
N LYS A 215 -6.92 -10.82 -8.42
CA LYS A 215 -7.60 -11.97 -7.80
C LYS A 215 -8.95 -12.30 -8.45
N ALA A 216 -9.65 -11.32 -9.01
CA ALA A 216 -10.93 -11.55 -9.71
C ALA A 216 -10.78 -12.36 -11.02
N TYR A 217 -9.57 -12.45 -11.56
CA TYR A 217 -9.24 -13.21 -12.78
C TYR A 217 -8.49 -14.52 -12.48
N ASP A 218 -8.33 -14.87 -11.19
CA ASP A 218 -7.53 -16.01 -10.73
C ASP A 218 -8.37 -17.28 -10.65
N GLU A 219 -8.43 -18.03 -11.73
CA GLU A 219 -9.11 -19.34 -11.80
C GLU A 219 -8.26 -20.48 -11.20
N ALA A 220 -6.94 -20.29 -11.08
CA ALA A 220 -6.00 -21.31 -10.63
C ALA A 220 -5.67 -21.27 -9.14
N GLY A 221 -6.17 -20.26 -8.40
CA GLY A 221 -5.87 -20.07 -6.98
C GLY A 221 -4.43 -19.65 -6.71
N MET A 222 -3.78 -18.98 -7.68
CA MET A 222 -2.39 -18.53 -7.59
C MET A 222 -2.24 -17.11 -7.04
N VAL A 223 -3.32 -16.34 -6.90
CA VAL A 223 -3.28 -14.97 -6.39
C VAL A 223 -3.75 -14.92 -4.94
N PHE A 224 -2.91 -14.36 -4.08
CA PHE A 224 -3.18 -14.03 -2.69
C PHE A 224 -3.48 -12.54 -2.61
N TYR A 225 -4.72 -12.17 -2.29
CA TYR A 225 -5.11 -10.76 -2.17
C TYR A 225 -4.89 -10.25 -0.75
N LEU A 226 -4.32 -9.05 -0.61
CA LEU A 226 -4.15 -8.33 0.65
C LEU A 226 -4.96 -7.04 0.64
N GLY A 227 -5.90 -6.91 1.58
CA GLY A 227 -6.68 -5.70 1.81
C GLY A 227 -6.45 -5.12 3.20
N SER A 228 -6.76 -3.84 3.40
CA SER A 228 -6.47 -3.13 4.65
C SER A 228 -7.52 -2.10 5.03
N PHE A 229 -7.87 -2.07 6.31
CA PHE A 229 -8.65 -0.98 6.91
C PHE A 229 -7.79 0.28 7.21
N SER A 230 -6.46 0.20 7.07
CA SER A 230 -5.56 1.30 7.45
C SER A 230 -5.76 2.58 6.65
N LYS A 231 -6.20 2.49 5.39
CA LYS A 231 -6.38 3.65 4.51
C LYS A 231 -7.83 4.02 4.31
N MET A 232 -8.72 3.02 4.39
CA MET A 232 -10.15 3.22 4.24
C MET A 232 -10.86 3.59 5.55
N LEU A 233 -10.23 3.38 6.72
CA LEU A 233 -10.82 3.65 8.02
C LEU A 233 -9.82 4.33 8.97
N ALA A 234 -8.94 3.58 9.61
CA ALA A 234 -7.93 4.15 10.50
C ALA A 234 -6.69 3.23 10.63
N PRO A 235 -5.46 3.77 10.46
CA PRO A 235 -4.24 2.96 10.51
C PRO A 235 -3.94 2.39 11.90
N ALA A 236 -4.41 3.04 12.98
CA ALA A 236 -4.19 2.60 14.35
C ALA A 236 -4.95 1.31 14.71
N LEU A 237 -5.99 0.94 13.98
CA LEU A 237 -6.75 -0.30 14.18
C LEU A 237 -5.91 -1.54 13.93
N ARG A 238 -4.86 -1.43 13.13
CA ARG A 238 -3.99 -2.55 12.75
C ARG A 238 -4.78 -3.75 12.23
N LEU A 239 -5.74 -3.51 11.34
CA LEU A 239 -6.55 -4.55 10.70
C LEU A 239 -6.36 -4.56 9.19
N GLY A 240 -6.23 -5.77 8.65
CA GLY A 240 -6.20 -6.09 7.23
C GLY A 240 -6.66 -7.52 7.04
N TRP A 241 -6.61 -7.99 5.81
CA TRP A 241 -7.03 -9.36 5.49
C TRP A 241 -6.25 -9.94 4.32
N ILE A 242 -6.18 -11.27 4.30
CA ILE A 242 -5.75 -12.08 3.17
C ILE A 242 -7.00 -12.76 2.61
N VAL A 243 -7.13 -12.81 1.28
CA VAL A 243 -8.04 -13.76 0.61
C VAL A 243 -7.16 -14.80 -0.10
N ALA A 244 -7.31 -16.05 0.31
CA ALA A 244 -6.55 -17.19 -0.20
C ALA A 244 -7.43 -18.44 -0.29
N ARG A 245 -6.96 -19.48 -0.97
CA ARG A 245 -7.66 -20.78 -1.00
C ARG A 245 -7.85 -21.32 0.42
N ALA A 246 -9.02 -21.86 0.70
CA ALA A 246 -9.40 -22.36 2.03
C ALA A 246 -8.44 -23.44 2.57
N ASP A 247 -7.88 -24.29 1.67
CA ASP A 247 -6.94 -25.36 2.05
C ASP A 247 -5.58 -24.85 2.59
N LEU A 248 -5.24 -23.59 2.31
CA LEU A 248 -4.02 -22.93 2.80
C LEU A 248 -4.20 -22.23 4.15
N LEU A 249 -5.43 -21.92 4.56
CA LEU A 249 -5.68 -21.18 5.80
C LEU A 249 -5.17 -21.86 7.07
N PRO A 250 -5.24 -23.20 7.24
CA PRO A 250 -4.61 -23.86 8.40
C PRO A 250 -3.10 -23.59 8.49
N LYS A 251 -2.39 -23.57 7.36
CA LYS A 251 -0.96 -23.28 7.33
C LYS A 251 -0.68 -21.79 7.60
N ILE A 252 -1.49 -20.89 7.04
CA ILE A 252 -1.42 -19.44 7.31
C ILE A 252 -1.62 -19.19 8.82
N THR A 253 -2.59 -19.88 9.46
CA THR A 253 -2.85 -19.81 10.90
C THR A 253 -1.61 -20.24 11.70
N THR A 254 -1.02 -21.40 11.37
CA THR A 254 0.19 -21.90 12.05
C THR A 254 1.36 -20.92 11.92
N LEU A 255 1.56 -20.34 10.74
CA LEU A 255 2.60 -19.33 10.53
C LEU A 255 2.33 -18.07 11.34
N ARG A 256 1.08 -17.60 11.37
CA ARG A 256 0.68 -16.44 12.15
C ARG A 256 0.95 -16.64 13.64
N GLU A 257 0.63 -17.82 14.21
CA GLU A 257 0.88 -18.15 15.61
C GLU A 257 2.36 -18.05 16.01
N SER A 258 3.28 -18.14 15.04
CA SER A 258 4.71 -17.91 15.27
C SER A 258 5.10 -16.42 15.38
N PHE A 259 4.21 -15.49 15.06
CA PHE A 259 4.43 -14.03 15.18
C PHE A 259 3.65 -13.44 16.37
N ASP A 260 2.36 -13.72 16.40
CA ASP A 260 1.40 -13.31 17.42
C ASP A 260 0.26 -14.35 17.45
N LEU A 261 -0.46 -14.44 18.53
CA LEU A 261 -1.56 -15.42 18.65
C LEU A 261 -2.74 -15.01 17.77
N GLU A 262 -3.13 -13.72 17.78
CA GLU A 262 -4.28 -13.22 17.05
C GLU A 262 -4.26 -11.69 16.89
N SER A 263 -5.03 -11.17 15.94
CA SER A 263 -5.30 -9.74 15.82
C SER A 263 -6.31 -9.33 16.89
N SER A 264 -6.22 -8.08 17.37
CA SER A 264 -7.13 -7.57 18.40
C SER A 264 -8.60 -7.82 18.03
N THR A 265 -9.24 -8.74 18.75
CA THR A 265 -10.66 -9.06 18.55
C THR A 265 -11.57 -7.94 19.01
N LEU A 266 -11.14 -7.09 19.94
CA LEU A 266 -11.84 -5.86 20.30
C LEU A 266 -11.99 -4.92 19.08
N PHE A 267 -10.89 -4.68 18.35
CA PHE A 267 -10.95 -3.84 17.14
C PHE A 267 -11.67 -4.54 15.99
N GLN A 268 -11.56 -5.85 15.85
CA GLN A 268 -12.38 -6.59 14.88
C GLN A 268 -13.88 -6.37 15.14
N ARG A 269 -14.35 -6.47 16.41
CA ARG A 269 -15.73 -6.21 16.81
C ARG A 269 -16.15 -4.76 16.56
N ALA A 270 -15.30 -3.79 16.92
CA ALA A 270 -15.58 -2.37 16.72
C ALA A 270 -15.70 -2.01 15.22
N VAL A 271 -14.83 -2.57 14.38
CA VAL A 271 -14.93 -2.41 12.93
C VAL A 271 -16.17 -3.09 12.38
N THR A 272 -16.51 -4.31 12.84
CA THR A 272 -17.77 -4.98 12.46
C THR A 272 -18.97 -4.09 12.77
N GLU A 273 -19.04 -3.53 13.99
CA GLU A 273 -20.12 -2.62 14.41
C GLU A 273 -20.20 -1.38 13.50
N PHE A 274 -19.06 -0.80 13.13
CA PHE A 274 -18.98 0.34 12.21
C PHE A 274 -19.53 0.01 10.82
N LEU A 275 -19.20 -1.17 10.32
CA LEU A 275 -19.61 -1.67 9.01
C LEU A 275 -21.12 -2.04 8.99
N GLU A 276 -21.60 -2.70 10.02
CA GLU A 276 -23.03 -3.07 10.18
C GLU A 276 -23.93 -1.85 10.31
N ARG A 277 -23.44 -0.73 10.85
CA ARG A 277 -24.15 0.56 10.87
C ARG A 277 -24.17 1.28 9.52
N GLY A 278 -23.51 0.76 8.49
CA GLY A 278 -23.44 1.39 7.17
C GLY A 278 -22.64 2.69 7.13
N LEU A 279 -21.71 2.91 8.07
CA LEU A 279 -20.97 4.19 8.19
C LEU A 279 -19.82 4.31 7.19
N LEU A 280 -19.42 3.21 6.53
CA LEU A 280 -18.24 3.20 5.67
C LEU A 280 -18.42 4.02 4.40
N ASP A 281 -19.56 3.92 3.73
CA ASP A 281 -19.75 4.54 2.41
C ASP A 281 -19.69 6.06 2.50
N GLU A 282 -20.43 6.68 3.43
CA GLU A 282 -20.38 8.13 3.67
C GLU A 282 -18.97 8.59 4.07
N HIS A 283 -18.27 7.79 4.88
CA HIS A 283 -16.90 8.06 5.27
C HIS A 283 -15.94 8.08 4.06
N LEU A 284 -16.05 7.08 3.17
CA LEU A 284 -15.23 7.01 1.96
C LEU A 284 -15.56 8.12 0.95
N GLU A 285 -16.83 8.52 0.83
CA GLU A 285 -17.24 9.65 -0.01
C GLU A 285 -16.59 10.95 0.47
N ARG A 286 -16.59 11.23 1.79
CA ARG A 286 -15.94 12.41 2.37
C ARG A 286 -14.44 12.42 2.12
N ILE A 287 -13.77 11.30 2.32
CA ILE A 287 -12.33 11.14 2.03
C ILE A 287 -12.06 11.33 0.54
N GLY A 288 -12.84 10.70 -0.32
CA GLY A 288 -12.69 10.75 -1.77
C GLY A 288 -12.80 12.18 -2.31
N ALA A 289 -13.79 12.93 -1.85
CA ALA A 289 -13.97 14.34 -2.22
C ALA A 289 -12.75 15.19 -1.82
N ALA A 290 -12.26 15.04 -0.58
CA ALA A 290 -11.11 15.77 -0.09
C ALA A 290 -9.81 15.38 -0.82
N HIS A 291 -9.59 14.09 -1.09
CA HIS A 291 -8.41 13.61 -1.81
C HIS A 291 -8.41 14.11 -3.25
N ARG A 292 -9.58 14.16 -3.91
CA ARG A 292 -9.72 14.73 -5.25
C ARG A 292 -9.29 16.19 -5.30
N GLU A 293 -9.84 17.02 -4.41
CA GLU A 293 -9.51 18.46 -4.31
C GLU A 293 -8.02 18.67 -4.09
N ARG A 294 -7.43 17.92 -3.16
CA ARG A 294 -6.00 18.01 -2.82
C ARG A 294 -5.10 17.53 -3.95
N CYS A 295 -5.45 16.43 -4.60
CA CYS A 295 -4.73 15.93 -5.76
C CYS A 295 -4.74 16.97 -6.89
N ASP A 296 -5.91 17.57 -7.19
CA ASP A 296 -6.03 18.61 -8.22
C ASP A 296 -5.17 19.82 -7.89
N ALA A 297 -5.18 20.30 -6.64
CA ALA A 297 -4.34 21.40 -6.20
C ALA A 297 -2.84 21.09 -6.37
N LEU A 298 -2.42 19.88 -6.01
CA LEU A 298 -1.03 19.43 -6.21
C LEU A 298 -0.65 19.40 -7.70
N LEU A 299 -1.49 18.80 -8.55
CA LEU A 299 -1.21 18.66 -9.98
C LEU A 299 -1.18 20.01 -10.70
N VAL A 300 -2.06 20.95 -10.33
CA VAL A 300 -2.06 22.32 -10.85
C VAL A 300 -0.76 23.03 -10.47
N ALA A 301 -0.36 22.98 -9.20
CA ALA A 301 0.87 23.61 -8.73
C ALA A 301 2.12 23.01 -9.40
N LEU A 302 2.18 21.68 -9.57
CA LEU A 302 3.27 21.03 -10.30
C LEU A 302 3.36 21.52 -11.75
N LYS A 303 2.20 21.68 -12.42
CA LYS A 303 2.17 22.22 -13.80
C LYS A 303 2.64 23.67 -13.86
N GLU A 304 2.22 24.51 -12.93
CA GLU A 304 2.56 25.93 -12.88
C GLU A 304 4.06 26.14 -12.61
N HIS A 305 4.64 25.42 -11.65
CA HIS A 305 6.01 25.65 -11.19
C HIS A 305 7.07 24.76 -11.83
N LEU A 306 6.71 23.56 -12.32
CA LEU A 306 7.64 22.55 -12.86
C LEU A 306 7.26 22.08 -14.27
N GLY A 307 6.30 22.73 -14.92
CA GLY A 307 5.96 22.43 -16.31
C GLY A 307 7.16 22.60 -17.23
N GLY A 308 7.53 21.53 -17.97
CA GLY A 308 8.72 21.50 -18.83
C GLY A 308 10.01 21.02 -18.16
N ILE A 309 10.05 20.88 -16.82
CA ILE A 309 11.21 20.36 -16.08
C ILE A 309 10.98 18.90 -15.67
N GLY A 310 9.81 18.59 -15.10
CA GLY A 310 9.50 17.28 -14.56
C GLY A 310 8.34 16.58 -15.27
N ARG A 311 8.24 15.27 -15.04
CA ARG A 311 7.09 14.43 -15.41
C ARG A 311 6.53 13.82 -14.13
N TRP A 312 5.20 13.74 -13.99
CA TRP A 312 4.56 13.17 -12.81
C TRP A 312 3.37 12.29 -13.15
N SER A 313 3.04 11.38 -12.24
CA SER A 313 1.84 10.54 -12.34
C SER A 313 0.57 11.38 -12.09
N LYS A 314 -0.55 10.91 -12.65
CA LYS A 314 -1.87 11.55 -12.53
C LYS A 314 -2.86 10.54 -11.95
N PRO A 315 -2.87 10.34 -10.62
CA PRO A 315 -3.68 9.31 -10.01
C PRO A 315 -5.18 9.62 -10.03
N ASP A 316 -5.98 8.57 -10.18
CA ASP A 316 -7.43 8.60 -10.05
C ASP A 316 -7.91 8.24 -8.63
N GLY A 317 -6.97 8.07 -7.70
CA GLY A 317 -7.22 7.66 -6.32
C GLY A 317 -5.94 7.63 -5.48
N GLY A 318 -6.01 6.97 -4.34
CA GLY A 318 -4.87 6.84 -3.44
C GLY A 318 -4.46 8.15 -2.78
N VAL A 319 -3.15 8.30 -2.55
CA VAL A 319 -2.60 9.39 -1.73
C VAL A 319 -1.28 9.95 -2.26
N PHE A 320 -0.73 9.43 -3.37
CA PHE A 320 0.61 9.76 -3.85
C PHE A 320 0.64 10.25 -5.29
N VAL A 321 1.58 11.17 -5.54
CA VAL A 321 2.06 11.54 -6.86
C VAL A 321 3.55 11.26 -6.91
N TRP A 322 4.00 10.64 -7.99
CA TRP A 322 5.41 10.43 -8.30
C TRP A 322 5.89 11.52 -9.24
N LEU A 323 6.93 12.25 -8.83
CA LEU A 323 7.57 13.28 -9.63
C LEU A 323 8.96 12.80 -10.09
N SER A 324 9.16 12.72 -11.40
CA SER A 324 10.46 12.43 -12.03
C SER A 324 11.06 13.70 -12.58
N LEU A 325 12.33 13.92 -12.31
CA LEU A 325 13.15 15.09 -12.70
C LEU A 325 14.19 14.69 -13.74
N PRO A 326 14.93 15.66 -14.36
CA PRO A 326 16.05 15.38 -15.22
C PRO A 326 17.11 14.49 -14.54
N ARG A 327 17.72 13.58 -15.31
CA ARG A 327 18.60 12.51 -14.81
C ARG A 327 19.81 12.98 -14.01
N GLN A 328 20.29 14.21 -14.23
CA GLN A 328 21.43 14.79 -13.50
C GLN A 328 21.11 15.17 -12.04
N LEU A 329 19.85 15.26 -11.67
CA LEU A 329 19.43 15.63 -10.32
C LEU A 329 19.42 14.42 -9.39
N ASP A 330 19.84 14.63 -8.13
CA ASP A 330 19.76 13.65 -7.05
C ASP A 330 18.85 14.18 -5.93
N THR A 331 17.65 13.63 -5.83
CA THR A 331 16.65 14.08 -4.88
C THR A 331 17.02 13.79 -3.42
N ALA A 332 17.91 12.83 -3.17
CA ALA A 332 18.42 12.59 -1.83
C ALA A 332 19.40 13.70 -1.40
N ALA A 333 20.24 14.19 -2.32
CA ALA A 333 21.09 15.34 -2.05
C ALA A 333 20.30 16.63 -1.81
N MET A 334 19.19 16.81 -2.54
CA MET A 334 18.31 17.98 -2.45
C MET A 334 17.46 18.00 -1.16
N PHE A 335 17.36 16.89 -0.45
CA PHE A 335 16.45 16.78 0.69
C PHE A 335 16.76 17.76 1.84
N ARG A 336 18.04 18.01 2.10
CA ARG A 336 18.46 18.96 3.14
C ARG A 336 18.00 20.38 2.81
N ASP A 337 18.21 20.83 1.60
CA ASP A 337 17.84 22.19 1.14
C ASP A 337 16.30 22.36 1.17
N ALA A 338 15.57 21.28 0.87
CA ALA A 338 14.11 21.27 0.99
C ALA A 338 13.65 21.47 2.46
N ILE A 339 14.29 20.81 3.40
CA ILE A 339 14.00 21.00 4.84
C ILE A 339 14.31 22.42 5.29
N GLU A 340 15.42 23.01 4.83
CA GLU A 340 15.77 24.42 5.13
C GLU A 340 14.71 25.39 4.57
N ARG A 341 14.05 25.03 3.45
CA ARG A 341 12.90 25.75 2.88
C ARG A 341 11.55 25.27 3.41
N GLN A 342 11.57 24.52 4.52
CA GLN A 342 10.35 24.07 5.22
C GLN A 342 9.39 23.24 4.34
N VAL A 343 9.91 22.40 3.44
CA VAL A 343 9.14 21.40 2.69
C VAL A 343 9.83 20.06 2.76
N ALA A 344 9.04 18.98 2.93
CA ALA A 344 9.55 17.62 2.98
C ALA A 344 8.89 16.73 1.91
N PHE A 345 9.66 15.82 1.33
CA PHE A 345 9.24 14.78 0.38
C PHE A 345 9.96 13.46 0.69
N ILE A 346 9.69 12.38 -0.03
CA ILE A 346 10.50 11.17 0.06
C ILE A 346 11.31 10.99 -1.22
N PRO A 347 12.68 10.95 -1.13
CA PRO A 347 13.53 10.67 -2.28
C PRO A 347 13.24 9.32 -2.93
N GLY A 348 13.34 9.26 -4.26
CA GLY A 348 13.04 8.08 -5.05
C GLY A 348 13.94 6.87 -4.75
N ALA A 349 15.19 7.12 -4.44
CA ALA A 349 16.17 6.08 -4.11
C ALA A 349 15.74 5.19 -2.92
N VAL A 350 14.85 5.67 -2.05
CA VAL A 350 14.28 4.89 -0.92
C VAL A 350 13.43 3.72 -1.41
N PHE A 351 12.82 3.85 -2.59
CA PHE A 351 11.85 2.89 -3.13
C PHE A 351 12.47 1.89 -4.11
N SER A 352 13.69 2.09 -4.58
CA SER A 352 14.42 1.12 -5.40
C SER A 352 15.38 0.29 -4.54
N ILE A 353 15.52 -1.01 -4.86
CA ILE A 353 16.32 -1.96 -4.08
C ILE A 353 17.79 -1.54 -4.02
N ASP A 354 18.31 -1.08 -5.17
CA ASP A 354 19.69 -0.67 -5.36
C ASP A 354 19.94 0.83 -5.18
N GLY A 355 18.88 1.61 -4.88
CA GLY A 355 18.98 3.06 -4.77
C GLY A 355 19.18 3.79 -6.10
N SER A 356 18.96 3.13 -7.24
CA SER A 356 19.23 3.68 -8.58
C SER A 356 18.30 4.83 -8.98
N THR A 357 17.09 4.90 -8.43
CA THR A 357 16.07 5.91 -8.75
C THR A 357 16.37 7.25 -8.05
N LYS A 358 17.44 7.92 -8.47
CA LYS A 358 17.94 9.14 -7.81
C LYS A 358 17.17 10.41 -8.17
N ASN A 359 16.71 10.50 -9.42
CA ASN A 359 16.09 11.70 -9.99
C ASN A 359 14.56 11.75 -9.85
N ALA A 360 14.02 11.10 -8.83
CA ALA A 360 12.58 11.10 -8.61
C ALA A 360 12.24 11.25 -7.13
N MET A 361 11.00 11.59 -6.84
CA MET A 361 10.48 11.72 -5.48
C MET A 361 9.00 11.39 -5.38
N ARG A 362 8.58 10.88 -4.21
CA ARG A 362 7.17 10.70 -3.87
C ARG A 362 6.64 11.92 -3.14
N LEU A 363 5.50 12.43 -3.61
CA LEU A 363 4.73 13.50 -2.99
C LEU A 363 3.41 12.93 -2.48
N ASN A 364 3.03 13.25 -1.25
CA ASN A 364 1.75 12.91 -0.65
C ASN A 364 0.81 14.11 -0.70
N PHE A 365 -0.45 13.89 -1.10
CA PHE A 365 -1.48 14.93 -1.11
C PHE A 365 -2.56 14.75 -0.05
N SER A 366 -2.66 13.60 0.61
CA SER A 366 -3.80 13.27 1.48
C SER A 366 -3.86 14.07 2.78
N ASN A 367 -2.72 14.50 3.33
CA ASN A 367 -2.62 15.06 4.68
C ASN A 367 -2.32 16.56 4.73
N VAL A 368 -2.36 17.25 3.59
CA VAL A 368 -2.03 18.68 3.50
C VAL A 368 -3.18 19.42 2.80
N ARG A 369 -3.58 20.57 3.32
CA ARG A 369 -4.64 21.39 2.72
C ARG A 369 -4.21 21.96 1.37
N PRO A 370 -5.15 22.26 0.45
CA PRO A 370 -4.84 22.70 -0.92
C PRO A 370 -3.91 23.92 -1.01
N ASP A 371 -4.13 24.93 -0.13
CA ASP A 371 -3.29 26.13 -0.08
C ASP A 371 -1.86 25.84 0.38
N ALA A 372 -1.69 24.96 1.36
CA ALA A 372 -0.37 24.51 1.83
C ALA A 372 0.31 23.61 0.80
N LEU A 373 -0.43 22.77 0.05
CA LEU A 373 0.12 22.00 -1.08
C LEU A 373 0.74 22.93 -2.13
N ARG A 374 0.05 24.00 -2.53
CA ARG A 374 0.58 24.97 -3.49
C ARG A 374 1.87 25.62 -2.99
N ARG A 375 1.88 26.13 -1.75
CA ARG A 375 3.11 26.68 -1.13
C ARG A 375 4.24 25.65 -1.03
N GLY A 376 3.90 24.39 -0.71
CA GLY A 376 4.87 23.30 -0.65
C GLY A 376 5.54 23.04 -2.00
N VAL A 377 4.77 23.03 -3.10
CA VAL A 377 5.28 22.87 -4.47
C VAL A 377 6.10 24.09 -4.89
N GLU A 378 5.67 25.30 -4.56
CA GLU A 378 6.43 26.54 -4.81
C GLU A 378 7.83 26.45 -4.19
N ARG A 379 7.93 26.15 -2.87
CA ARG A 379 9.21 25.96 -2.17
C ARG A 379 10.06 24.85 -2.77
N LEU A 380 9.41 23.71 -3.12
CA LEU A 380 10.10 22.60 -3.75
C LEU A 380 10.65 22.98 -5.12
N SER A 381 9.93 23.81 -5.88
CA SER A 381 10.38 24.29 -7.18
C SER A 381 11.63 25.15 -7.08
N GLU A 382 11.76 26.00 -6.06
CA GLU A 382 12.95 26.79 -5.79
C GLU A 382 14.18 25.90 -5.54
N VAL A 383 14.00 24.80 -4.77
CA VAL A 383 15.07 23.81 -4.54
C VAL A 383 15.49 23.16 -5.86
N ILE A 384 14.51 22.75 -6.68
CA ILE A 384 14.78 22.10 -7.97
C ILE A 384 15.50 23.05 -8.93
N HIS A 385 15.04 24.30 -9.06
CA HIS A 385 15.69 25.30 -9.93
C HIS A 385 17.12 25.66 -9.47
N SER A 386 17.37 25.65 -8.15
CA SER A 386 18.72 25.91 -7.61
C SER A 386 19.69 24.74 -7.87
N ALA A 387 19.18 23.54 -8.18
CA ALA A 387 19.97 22.34 -8.44
C ALA A 387 20.15 22.02 -9.95
N LEU A 388 19.43 22.71 -10.84
CA LEU A 388 19.55 22.58 -12.30
C LEU A 388 20.78 23.33 -12.82
#